data_c334b4155f31893604a443057c506612
#
_entry.id   c334b4155f31893604a443057c506612
#
_cell.length_a   1.000
_cell.length_b   1.000
_cell.length_c   1.000
_cell.angle_alpha   90.00
_cell.angle_beta   90.00
_cell.angle_gamma   90.00
#
_symmetry.space_group_name_H-M   'P 1'
#
loop_
_entity.id
_entity.type
_entity.pdbx_description
1 polymer ?
#
loop_
_entity_poly.entity_id
_entity_poly.type
_entity_poly.pdbx_seq_one_letter_code
_entity_poly.pdbx_strand_id
1 'polypeptide(L)'
;MSKQIDIVKKLWGFAKILKDDGVTYLQYTTELTYLLFLKMNNELGKDKILPKNYRWNDLVNKTGSTQYNFYRKMLIELGLSKDFYLQNIFLNASTSIREPKNLTTLITNINNLDWYSIKNKEGGLADLYEGLVEKTGNEGKKGAGQYYTPRALINMVIRLTGPKLGEVISD
;
A
#
# COMPACT_ATOMS: atom_id res chain seq x y z
N MET A 1 17.28 11.79 -0.38
CA MET A 1 16.02 12.47 0.07
C MET A 1 15.10 12.93 -1.08
N SER A 2 15.56 13.48 -2.20
CA SER A 2 14.67 14.08 -3.22
C SER A 2 13.78 13.11 -4.02
N LYS A 3 14.29 11.96 -4.47
CA LYS A 3 13.52 11.03 -5.34
C LYS A 3 12.39 10.25 -4.63
N GLN A 4 12.50 9.97 -3.34
CA GLN A 4 11.52 9.23 -2.57
C GLN A 4 10.29 10.08 -2.24
N ILE A 5 10.52 11.35 -1.87
CA ILE A 5 9.47 12.36 -1.72
C ILE A 5 8.69 12.49 -3.04
N ASP A 6 9.36 12.31 -4.17
CA ASP A 6 8.76 12.40 -5.50
C ASP A 6 7.82 11.21 -5.79
N ILE A 7 8.18 9.99 -5.36
CA ILE A 7 7.34 8.79 -5.56
C ILE A 7 6.10 8.80 -4.66
N VAL A 8 6.27 9.18 -3.37
CA VAL A 8 5.14 9.37 -2.46
C VAL A 8 4.19 10.44 -3.01
N LYS A 9 4.73 11.55 -3.53
CA LYS A 9 3.92 12.59 -4.18
C LYS A 9 3.19 12.08 -5.41
N LYS A 10 3.84 11.26 -6.24
CA LYS A 10 3.20 10.64 -7.43
C LYS A 10 2.06 9.71 -7.01
N LEU A 11 2.31 8.79 -6.08
CA LEU A 11 1.26 7.90 -5.55
C LEU A 11 0.09 8.69 -4.97
N TRP A 12 0.40 9.75 -4.20
CA TRP A 12 -0.63 10.62 -3.65
C TRP A 12 -1.38 11.42 -4.72
N GLY A 13 -0.68 11.78 -5.81
CA GLY A 13 -1.30 12.40 -6.99
C GLY A 13 -2.40 11.54 -7.62
N PHE A 14 -2.28 10.21 -7.54
CA PHE A 14 -3.29 9.30 -8.07
C PHE A 14 -4.58 9.30 -7.23
N ALA A 15 -4.53 9.75 -5.97
CA ALA A 15 -5.73 9.93 -5.15
C ALA A 15 -6.76 10.88 -5.80
N LYS A 16 -6.28 11.84 -6.58
CA LYS A 16 -7.16 12.77 -7.29
C LYS A 16 -8.07 12.06 -8.29
N ILE A 17 -7.58 10.96 -8.91
CA ILE A 17 -8.34 10.16 -9.88
C ILE A 17 -9.58 9.53 -9.19
N LEU A 18 -9.44 9.18 -7.91
CA LEU A 18 -10.49 8.49 -7.15
C LEU A 18 -11.40 9.44 -6.36
N LYS A 19 -10.99 10.70 -6.19
CA LYS A 19 -11.79 11.68 -5.46
C LYS A 19 -13.16 11.91 -6.11
N ASP A 20 -13.20 11.90 -7.42
CA ASP A 20 -14.42 12.09 -8.20
C ASP A 20 -15.37 10.87 -8.08
N ASP A 21 -14.86 9.70 -7.71
CA ASP A 21 -15.63 8.48 -7.38
C ASP A 21 -16.20 8.51 -5.94
N GLY A 22 -15.95 9.60 -5.19
CA GLY A 22 -16.37 9.71 -3.79
C GLY A 22 -15.52 8.87 -2.82
N VAL A 23 -14.33 8.42 -3.25
CA VAL A 23 -13.39 7.65 -2.41
C VAL A 23 -12.71 8.61 -1.43
N THR A 24 -12.80 8.32 -0.13
CA THR A 24 -12.12 9.08 0.92
C THR A 24 -10.61 8.81 0.92
N TYR A 25 -9.82 9.67 1.57
CA TYR A 25 -8.36 9.46 1.69
C TYR A 25 -8.02 8.17 2.43
N LEU A 26 -8.80 7.79 3.44
CA LEU A 26 -8.59 6.53 4.16
C LEU A 26 -8.85 5.32 3.25
N GLN A 27 -9.95 5.32 2.52
CA GLN A 27 -10.25 4.27 1.54
C GLN A 27 -9.19 4.18 0.45
N TYR A 28 -8.69 5.32 -0.04
CA TYR A 28 -7.60 5.38 -1.00
C TYR A 28 -6.32 4.74 -0.45
N THR A 29 -5.95 5.03 0.80
CA THR A 29 -4.78 4.44 1.43
C THR A 29 -4.93 2.93 1.58
N THR A 30 -6.13 2.46 1.93
CA THR A 30 -6.44 1.02 1.99
C THR A 30 -6.28 0.36 0.61
N GLU A 31 -6.81 0.96 -0.45
CA GLU A 31 -6.63 0.47 -1.83
C GLU A 31 -5.15 0.42 -2.22
N LEU A 32 -4.41 1.50 -1.91
CA LEU A 32 -2.96 1.51 -2.16
C LEU A 32 -2.24 0.41 -1.40
N THR A 33 -2.62 0.14 -0.16
CA THR A 33 -2.01 -0.94 0.65
C THR A 33 -2.15 -2.27 -0.07
N TYR A 34 -3.34 -2.63 -0.56
CA TYR A 34 -3.56 -3.87 -1.29
C TYR A 34 -2.74 -3.94 -2.58
N LEU A 35 -2.81 -2.91 -3.40
CA LEU A 35 -2.12 -2.88 -4.69
C LEU A 35 -0.60 -2.85 -4.53
N LEU A 36 -0.08 -2.07 -3.58
CA LEU A 36 1.35 -2.01 -3.29
C LEU A 36 1.86 -3.32 -2.72
N PHE A 37 1.12 -3.98 -1.82
CA PHE A 37 1.49 -5.30 -1.32
C PHE A 37 1.68 -6.30 -2.45
N LEU A 38 0.73 -6.37 -3.37
CA LEU A 38 0.80 -7.27 -4.53
C LEU A 38 1.98 -6.92 -5.44
N LYS A 39 2.16 -5.64 -5.76
CA LYS A 39 3.26 -5.17 -6.61
C LYS A 39 4.62 -5.39 -5.97
N MET A 40 4.77 -5.11 -4.68
CA MET A 40 6.02 -5.30 -3.94
C MET A 40 6.43 -6.77 -3.90
N ASN A 41 5.50 -7.70 -3.67
CA ASN A 41 5.80 -9.13 -3.73
C ASN A 41 6.29 -9.56 -5.13
N ASN A 42 5.71 -9.01 -6.19
CA ASN A 42 6.16 -9.23 -7.56
C ASN A 42 7.59 -8.71 -7.77
N GLU A 43 7.89 -7.46 -7.38
CA GLU A 43 9.22 -6.86 -7.54
C GLU A 43 10.31 -7.57 -6.71
N LEU A 44 9.96 -8.15 -5.57
CA LEU A 44 10.86 -8.90 -4.71
C LEU A 44 11.01 -10.37 -5.12
N GLY A 45 10.28 -10.84 -6.13
CA GLY A 45 10.24 -12.26 -6.51
C GLY A 45 9.62 -13.15 -5.43
N LYS A 46 8.78 -12.60 -4.55
CA LYS A 46 8.10 -13.30 -3.46
C LYS A 46 6.66 -13.71 -3.80
N ASP A 47 6.28 -13.70 -5.07
CA ASP A 47 4.94 -14.04 -5.53
C ASP A 47 4.47 -15.46 -5.15
N LYS A 48 5.40 -16.31 -4.69
CA LYS A 48 5.07 -17.69 -4.28
C LYS A 48 4.16 -17.75 -3.05
N ILE A 49 4.14 -16.70 -2.22
CA ILE A 49 3.22 -16.59 -1.08
C ILE A 49 1.76 -16.44 -1.56
N LEU A 50 1.56 -15.84 -2.73
CA LEU A 50 0.26 -15.63 -3.32
C LEU A 50 -0.25 -16.91 -4.02
N PRO A 51 -1.55 -17.21 -3.94
CA PRO A 51 -2.14 -18.31 -4.69
C PRO A 51 -1.87 -18.18 -6.19
N LYS A 52 -1.69 -19.31 -6.87
CA LYS A 52 -1.58 -19.32 -8.34
C LYS A 52 -2.83 -18.65 -8.93
N ASN A 53 -2.66 -17.86 -9.96
CA ASN A 53 -3.69 -17.09 -10.66
C ASN A 53 -4.22 -15.85 -9.90
N TYR A 54 -3.63 -15.49 -8.72
CA TYR A 54 -3.96 -14.26 -7.99
C TYR A 54 -2.69 -13.47 -7.68
N ARG A 55 -1.85 -13.25 -8.70
CA ARG A 55 -0.60 -12.49 -8.61
C ARG A 55 -0.71 -11.17 -9.35
N TRP A 56 0.25 -10.29 -9.14
CA TRP A 56 0.29 -8.98 -9.80
C TRP A 56 0.18 -9.08 -11.33
N ASN A 57 0.93 -10.00 -11.95
CA ASN A 57 0.92 -10.15 -13.39
C ASN A 57 -0.45 -10.64 -13.92
N ASP A 58 -1.17 -11.46 -13.17
CA ASP A 58 -2.53 -11.90 -13.54
C ASP A 58 -3.51 -10.72 -13.54
N LEU A 59 -3.30 -9.73 -12.65
CA LEU A 59 -4.10 -8.52 -12.54
C LEU A 59 -3.78 -7.53 -13.68
N VAL A 60 -2.49 -7.27 -13.93
CA VAL A 60 -2.03 -6.28 -14.92
C VAL A 60 -2.37 -6.71 -16.37
N ASN A 61 -2.40 -8.02 -16.64
CA ASN A 61 -2.73 -8.56 -17.97
C ASN A 61 -4.22 -8.42 -18.33
N LYS A 62 -5.03 -7.78 -17.50
CA LYS A 62 -6.46 -7.50 -17.74
C LYS A 62 -6.70 -6.00 -17.77
N THR A 63 -7.82 -5.60 -18.38
CA THR A 63 -8.22 -4.20 -18.47
C THR A 63 -9.72 -4.03 -18.25
N GLY A 64 -10.14 -2.81 -17.92
CA GLY A 64 -11.56 -2.43 -17.82
C GLY A 64 -12.35 -3.30 -16.85
N SER A 65 -13.57 -3.66 -17.23
CA SER A 65 -14.49 -4.44 -16.38
C SER A 65 -13.95 -5.83 -16.04
N THR A 66 -13.18 -6.46 -16.93
CA THR A 66 -12.56 -7.77 -16.69
C THR A 66 -11.51 -7.66 -15.56
N GLN A 67 -10.69 -6.64 -15.59
CA GLN A 67 -9.70 -6.36 -14.54
C GLN A 67 -10.38 -6.05 -13.20
N TYR A 68 -11.43 -5.23 -13.25
CA TYR A 68 -12.20 -4.85 -12.07
C TYR A 68 -12.84 -6.06 -11.36
N ASN A 69 -13.54 -6.89 -12.12
CA ASN A 69 -14.17 -8.10 -11.57
C ASN A 69 -13.13 -9.10 -11.05
N PHE A 70 -12.00 -9.22 -11.75
CA PHE A 70 -10.88 -10.05 -11.31
C PHE A 70 -10.29 -9.53 -9.99
N TYR A 71 -10.08 -8.23 -9.86
CA TYR A 71 -9.54 -7.61 -8.65
C TYR A 71 -10.47 -7.83 -7.45
N ARG A 72 -11.77 -7.64 -7.62
CA ARG A 72 -12.76 -7.94 -6.58
C ARG A 72 -12.69 -9.38 -6.10
N LYS A 73 -12.63 -10.33 -7.04
CA LYS A 73 -12.49 -11.75 -6.73
C LYS A 73 -11.16 -12.03 -6.02
N MET A 74 -10.08 -11.45 -6.51
CA MET A 74 -8.74 -11.57 -5.93
C MET A 74 -8.70 -11.15 -4.46
N LEU A 75 -9.30 -10.02 -4.10
CA LEU A 75 -9.34 -9.56 -2.71
C LEU A 75 -10.04 -10.58 -1.80
N ILE A 76 -11.18 -11.15 -2.24
CA ILE A 76 -11.92 -12.17 -1.50
C ILE A 76 -11.06 -13.44 -1.33
N GLU A 77 -10.47 -13.95 -2.41
CA GLU A 77 -9.68 -15.19 -2.39
C GLU A 77 -8.42 -15.06 -1.52
N LEU A 78 -7.80 -13.87 -1.50
CA LEU A 78 -6.66 -13.59 -0.62
C LEU A 78 -7.09 -13.53 0.86
N GLY A 79 -8.25 -12.97 1.17
CA GLY A 79 -8.81 -12.96 2.52
C GLY A 79 -9.24 -14.33 3.04
N LEU A 80 -9.51 -15.29 2.14
CA LEU A 80 -9.82 -16.68 2.46
C LEU A 80 -8.57 -17.59 2.47
N SER A 81 -7.39 -17.02 2.30
CA SER A 81 -6.13 -17.77 2.27
C SER A 81 -5.89 -18.51 3.59
N LYS A 82 -5.25 -19.69 3.49
CA LYS A 82 -4.75 -20.42 4.67
C LYS A 82 -3.47 -19.81 5.25
N ASP A 83 -2.80 -18.94 4.50
CA ASP A 83 -1.65 -18.21 4.97
C ASP A 83 -2.09 -17.11 5.95
N PHE A 84 -1.57 -17.13 7.17
CA PHE A 84 -1.95 -16.21 8.25
C PHE A 84 -1.72 -14.75 7.87
N TYR A 85 -0.62 -14.44 7.20
CA TYR A 85 -0.31 -13.05 6.82
C TYR A 85 -1.26 -12.54 5.75
N LEU A 86 -1.52 -13.34 4.71
CA LEU A 86 -2.48 -12.97 3.66
C LEU A 86 -3.88 -12.80 4.21
N GLN A 87 -4.32 -13.73 5.05
CA GLN A 87 -5.63 -13.66 5.69
C GLN A 87 -5.77 -12.35 6.49
N ASN A 88 -4.78 -11.98 7.31
CA ASN A 88 -4.87 -10.75 8.11
C ASN A 88 -4.84 -9.47 7.27
N ILE A 89 -4.04 -9.43 6.18
CA ILE A 89 -3.97 -8.26 5.31
C ILE A 89 -5.28 -8.07 4.53
N PHE A 90 -5.89 -9.17 4.06
CA PHE A 90 -7.05 -9.14 3.17
C PHE A 90 -8.36 -9.54 3.85
N LEU A 91 -8.40 -9.65 5.18
CA LEU A 91 -9.62 -9.97 5.92
C LEU A 91 -10.72 -8.95 5.59
N ASN A 92 -11.84 -9.44 5.07
CA ASN A 92 -12.96 -8.59 4.61
C ASN A 92 -12.57 -7.51 3.59
N ALA A 93 -11.47 -7.72 2.86
CA ALA A 93 -11.02 -6.76 1.87
C ALA A 93 -12.04 -6.60 0.74
N SER A 94 -12.33 -5.35 0.41
CA SER A 94 -13.18 -4.98 -0.71
C SER A 94 -12.65 -3.69 -1.33
N THR A 95 -12.87 -3.50 -2.62
CA THR A 95 -12.50 -2.25 -3.28
C THR A 95 -13.53 -1.16 -3.05
N SER A 96 -13.06 0.05 -2.77
CA SER A 96 -13.85 1.27 -2.69
C SER A 96 -13.95 1.98 -4.04
N ILE A 97 -13.17 1.56 -5.04
CA ILE A 97 -13.19 2.11 -6.39
C ILE A 97 -14.46 1.61 -7.08
N ARG A 98 -15.20 2.52 -7.68
CA ARG A 98 -16.48 2.21 -8.35
C ARG A 98 -16.33 2.05 -9.86
N GLU A 99 -15.49 2.87 -10.46
CA GLU A 99 -15.30 2.91 -11.89
C GLU A 99 -14.14 2.01 -12.36
N PRO A 100 -14.38 0.99 -13.20
CA PRO A 100 -13.35 0.09 -13.72
C PRO A 100 -12.17 0.82 -14.37
N LYS A 101 -12.45 1.92 -15.07
CA LYS A 101 -11.42 2.73 -15.72
C LYS A 101 -10.46 3.37 -14.71
N ASN A 102 -10.95 3.79 -13.53
CA ASN A 102 -10.13 4.41 -12.49
C ASN A 102 -9.21 3.37 -11.84
N LEU A 103 -9.71 2.15 -11.61
CA LEU A 103 -8.87 1.03 -11.17
C LEU A 103 -7.78 0.70 -12.19
N THR A 104 -8.12 0.60 -13.47
CA THR A 104 -7.14 0.35 -14.55
C THR A 104 -6.07 1.43 -14.58
N THR A 105 -6.45 2.70 -14.47
CA THR A 105 -5.52 3.83 -14.45
C THR A 105 -4.59 3.76 -13.24
N LEU A 106 -5.12 3.45 -12.04
CA LEU A 106 -4.32 3.31 -10.83
C LEU A 106 -3.32 2.17 -10.93
N ILE A 107 -3.74 0.98 -11.38
CA ILE A 107 -2.88 -0.18 -11.58
C ILE A 107 -1.77 0.13 -12.59
N THR A 108 -2.10 0.74 -13.72
CA THR A 108 -1.15 1.13 -14.75
C THR A 108 -0.12 2.11 -14.21
N ASN A 109 -0.56 3.12 -13.48
CA ASN A 109 0.32 4.11 -12.88
C ASN A 109 1.27 3.50 -11.84
N ILE A 110 0.77 2.61 -10.97
CA ILE A 110 1.59 1.87 -10.02
C ILE A 110 2.59 0.98 -10.76
N ASN A 111 2.17 0.27 -11.80
CA ASN A 111 3.05 -0.62 -12.55
C ASN A 111 4.22 0.13 -13.21
N ASN A 112 3.99 1.36 -13.66
CA ASN A 112 4.95 2.19 -14.37
C ASN A 112 5.87 3.03 -13.45
N LEU A 113 5.81 2.87 -12.12
CA LEU A 113 6.75 3.51 -11.21
C LEU A 113 8.17 2.92 -11.40
N ASP A 114 9.18 3.72 -11.10
CA ASP A 114 10.58 3.26 -11.09
C ASP A 114 10.86 2.38 -9.86
N TRP A 115 10.39 1.14 -9.91
CA TRP A 115 10.53 0.15 -8.85
C TRP A 115 11.98 -0.25 -8.60
N TYR A 116 12.82 -0.20 -9.62
CA TYR A 116 14.25 -0.46 -9.47
C TYR A 116 14.89 0.55 -8.51
N SER A 117 14.63 1.84 -8.71
CA SER A 117 15.15 2.89 -7.83
C SER A 117 14.56 2.81 -6.42
N ILE A 118 13.30 2.37 -6.27
CA ILE A 118 12.67 2.18 -4.96
C ILE A 118 13.33 1.03 -4.21
N LYS A 119 13.49 -0.11 -4.86
CA LYS A 119 13.99 -1.37 -4.26
C LYS A 119 15.44 -1.24 -3.78
N ASN A 120 16.27 -0.51 -4.51
CA ASN A 120 17.72 -0.43 -4.26
C ASN A 120 18.12 0.71 -3.32
N LYS A 121 17.17 1.42 -2.72
CA LYS A 121 17.45 2.42 -1.70
C LYS A 121 17.40 1.82 -0.29
N GLU A 122 18.24 2.37 0.60
CA GLU A 122 18.12 2.16 2.02
C GLU A 122 16.72 2.61 2.51
N GLY A 123 16.03 1.77 3.27
CA GLY A 123 14.64 1.97 3.66
C GLY A 123 13.60 1.63 2.58
N GLY A 124 13.91 1.84 1.34
CA GLY A 124 13.22 1.40 0.13
C GLY A 124 11.69 1.38 0.20
N LEU A 125 11.14 0.18 0.20
CA LEU A 125 9.69 -0.05 0.20
C LEU A 125 9.01 0.29 1.54
N ALA A 126 9.73 0.12 2.66
CA ALA A 126 9.21 0.48 3.98
C ALA A 126 9.02 1.99 4.11
N ASP A 127 10.02 2.77 3.69
CA ASP A 127 9.94 4.24 3.70
C ASP A 127 8.84 4.76 2.76
N LEU A 128 8.61 4.07 1.64
CA LEU A 128 7.51 4.41 0.74
C LEU A 128 6.15 4.29 1.45
N TYR A 129 5.93 3.17 2.13
CA TYR A 129 4.69 2.93 2.86
C TYR A 129 4.53 3.90 4.04
N GLU A 130 5.60 4.12 4.81
CA GLU A 130 5.63 5.08 5.91
C GLU A 130 5.25 6.51 5.44
N GLY A 131 5.83 6.97 4.33
CA GLY A 131 5.51 8.26 3.75
C GLY A 131 4.04 8.39 3.30
N LEU A 132 3.42 7.29 2.86
CA LEU A 132 1.98 7.27 2.54
C LEU A 132 1.12 7.36 3.80
N VAL A 133 1.44 6.61 4.85
CA VAL A 133 0.72 6.63 6.13
C VAL A 133 0.83 8.00 6.79
N GLU A 134 2.03 8.59 6.83
CA GLU A 134 2.25 9.95 7.33
C GLU A 134 1.39 10.97 6.58
N LYS A 135 1.35 10.88 5.26
CA LYS A 135 0.56 11.79 4.44
C LYS A 135 -0.94 11.63 4.67
N THR A 136 -1.41 10.40 4.83
CA THR A 136 -2.81 10.11 5.17
C THR A 136 -3.18 10.73 6.51
N GLY A 137 -2.34 10.57 7.53
CA GLY A 137 -2.53 11.18 8.84
C GLY A 137 -2.59 12.71 8.77
N ASN A 138 -1.78 13.33 7.91
CA ASN A 138 -1.76 14.79 7.72
C ASN A 138 -3.00 15.33 6.99
N GLU A 139 -3.53 14.60 6.01
CA GLU A 139 -4.75 14.98 5.28
C GLU A 139 -6.03 14.69 6.10
N GLY A 140 -6.00 13.63 6.93
CA GLY A 140 -7.10 13.29 7.85
C GLY A 140 -7.26 14.27 9.02
N LYS A 141 -6.29 15.15 9.27
CA LYS A 141 -6.30 16.16 10.36
C LYS A 141 -7.47 17.15 10.33
N LYS A 142 -8.20 17.22 9.25
CA LYS A 142 -9.41 18.05 9.16
C LYS A 142 -10.63 17.45 9.88
N GLY A 143 -10.53 16.24 10.46
CA GLY A 143 -11.71 15.57 11.04
C GLY A 143 -11.53 14.66 12.24
N ALA A 144 -10.36 14.13 12.56
CA ALA A 144 -10.20 13.23 13.72
C ALA A 144 -8.75 13.29 14.24
N GLY A 145 -8.57 13.66 15.47
CA GLY A 145 -7.29 13.89 16.16
C GLY A 145 -6.34 12.69 16.32
N GLN A 146 -6.26 11.83 15.32
CA GLN A 146 -5.27 10.77 15.25
C GLN A 146 -3.97 11.33 14.68
N TYR A 147 -2.94 11.40 15.50
CA TYR A 147 -1.62 11.90 15.13
C TYR A 147 -0.68 10.73 14.87
N TYR A 148 -0.08 10.70 13.69
CA TYR A 148 1.08 9.86 13.43
C TYR A 148 2.27 10.40 14.23
N THR A 149 2.93 9.53 15.00
CA THR A 149 4.12 9.93 15.78
C THR A 149 5.28 10.24 14.83
N PRO A 150 5.84 11.47 14.86
CA PRO A 150 6.92 11.83 13.95
C PRO A 150 8.15 10.91 14.13
N ARG A 151 8.75 10.46 13.03
CA ARG A 151 9.92 9.57 13.04
C ARG A 151 11.08 10.12 13.88
N ALA A 152 11.29 11.44 13.86
CA ALA A 152 12.30 12.09 14.68
C ALA A 152 12.09 11.83 16.19
N LEU A 153 10.82 11.86 16.65
CA LEU A 153 10.48 11.56 18.05
C LEU A 153 10.69 10.08 18.36
N ILE A 154 10.24 9.17 17.48
CA ILE A 154 10.47 7.73 17.61
C ILE A 154 11.98 7.44 17.74
N ASN A 155 12.79 7.99 16.84
CA ASN A 155 14.24 7.81 16.87
C ASN A 155 14.89 8.36 18.14
N MET A 156 14.38 9.49 18.66
CA MET A 156 14.85 10.06 19.92
C MET A 156 14.53 9.12 21.10
N VAL A 157 13.30 8.62 21.18
CA VAL A 157 12.86 7.67 22.22
C VAL A 157 13.73 6.41 22.18
N ILE A 158 13.90 5.80 20.99
CA ILE A 158 14.74 4.60 20.83
C ILE A 158 16.18 4.84 21.30
N ARG A 159 16.76 6.00 20.97
CA ARG A 159 18.12 6.34 21.40
C ARG A 159 18.23 6.54 22.91
N LEU A 160 17.23 7.12 23.54
CA LEU A 160 17.21 7.37 24.98
C LEU A 160 16.97 6.08 25.77
N THR A 161 16.10 5.21 25.30
CA THR A 161 15.79 3.92 25.96
C THR A 161 16.85 2.86 25.71
N GLY A 162 17.54 2.91 24.55
CA GLY A 162 18.62 2.00 24.19
C GLY A 162 18.22 0.52 24.24
N PRO A 163 17.09 0.09 23.63
CA PRO A 163 16.60 -1.28 23.76
C PRO A 163 17.62 -2.29 23.24
N LYS A 164 17.76 -3.44 23.90
CA LYS A 164 18.70 -4.51 23.57
C LYS A 164 17.95 -5.73 23.04
N LEU A 165 18.65 -6.54 22.26
CA LEU A 165 18.11 -7.82 21.79
C LEU A 165 17.72 -8.71 22.96
N GLY A 166 16.50 -9.25 22.93
CA GLY A 166 15.92 -10.10 23.96
C GLY A 166 15.12 -9.39 25.03
N GLU A 167 15.07 -8.06 25.03
CA GLU A 167 14.19 -7.29 25.92
C GLU A 167 12.75 -7.29 25.40
N VAL A 168 11.80 -7.29 26.34
CA VAL A 168 10.37 -7.13 26.04
C VAL A 168 10.04 -5.66 26.03
N ILE A 169 9.51 -5.18 24.94
CA ILE A 169 9.09 -3.77 24.76
C ILE A 169 7.56 -3.74 24.72
N SER A 170 6.98 -2.83 25.50
CA SER A 170 5.55 -2.51 25.47
C SER A 170 5.36 -1.09 24.97
N ASP A 171 4.44 -0.89 24.02
CA ASP A 171 4.03 0.41 23.48
C ASP A 171 2.55 0.68 23.86
#